data_99166b379a90d0445e8524c180308af9
#
_entry.id   99166b379a90d0445e8524c180308af9
#
_cell.length_a   1.000
_cell.length_b   1.000
_cell.length_c   1.000
_cell.angle_alpha   90.00
_cell.angle_beta   90.00
_cell.angle_gamma   90.00
#
_symmetry.space_group_name_H-M   'P 1'
#
loop_
_entity.id
_entity.type
_entity.pdbx_description
1 polymer ?
#
loop_
_entity_poly.entity_id
_entity_poly.type
_entity_poly.pdbx_seq_one_letter_code
_entity_poly.pdbx_strand_id
1 'polypeptide(L)'
;MYGGLGAHVLALTQAQARRGHEVAVITQAKPGDAGSHVNSNGVEVIRVANHYPDAQMVHERFANWVHGFALASQTACELMSRKPEIVHGHDWIAAGQLNVAAKQFSVPSVLTVHATEFGRHNGWLTSRLSQTIYANERRAVQSADSVIVCSEHMTHEIRCGYGVEPKNLNVIANAVSPLLSIAQRTTHNSENIVVGFIGRLEWEKGVHHIIDAMELIIDERVKLEIVGTGSQLANLQEKVQRKRLGDRVSFLGHIEDRDRAEIVQSWNLAVIPSSYEPFGIVALELGQVGVPIIASQVGGLRDIISSSEFGYLIGEISGGSIARGIESILSNQTLAIKKADRLRSRVEAEFTWDSVVDLTNSVYEKVSA
;
A
#
# COMPACT_ATOMS: atom_id res chain seq x y z
N MET A 1 6.72 -9.72 -7.22
CA MET A 1 6.66 -8.23 -7.08
C MET A 1 6.74 -7.90 -5.61
N TYR A 2 7.52 -6.94 -5.19
CA TYR A 2 7.76 -6.69 -3.78
C TYR A 2 6.83 -5.56 -3.29
N GLY A 3 5.69 -5.92 -2.68
CA GLY A 3 4.80 -5.01 -1.96
C GLY A 3 4.06 -3.96 -2.83
N GLY A 4 3.23 -3.16 -2.16
CA GLY A 4 2.40 -2.14 -2.81
C GLY A 4 3.16 -1.05 -3.57
N LEU A 5 4.37 -0.68 -3.10
CA LEU A 5 5.22 0.32 -3.76
C LEU A 5 5.58 -0.06 -5.20
N GLY A 6 6.08 -1.30 -5.42
CA GLY A 6 6.43 -1.75 -6.76
C GLY A 6 5.24 -1.84 -7.71
N ALA A 7 4.08 -2.26 -7.19
CA ALA A 7 2.84 -2.29 -7.95
C ALA A 7 2.36 -0.86 -8.32
N HIS A 8 2.46 0.09 -7.38
CA HIS A 8 2.13 1.49 -7.65
C HIS A 8 3.02 2.09 -8.74
N VAL A 9 4.36 1.97 -8.61
CA VAL A 9 5.30 2.52 -9.61
C VAL A 9 5.04 1.92 -10.98
N LEU A 10 4.84 0.59 -11.06
CA LEU A 10 4.54 -0.08 -12.33
C LEU A 10 3.26 0.48 -12.96
N ALA A 11 2.18 0.59 -12.21
CA ALA A 11 0.89 1.04 -12.72
C ALA A 11 0.91 2.52 -13.12
N LEU A 12 1.54 3.38 -12.29
CA LEU A 12 1.70 4.81 -12.59
C LEU A 12 2.49 5.02 -13.89
N THR A 13 3.66 4.39 -14.01
CA THR A 13 4.54 4.55 -15.18
C THR A 13 3.90 4.03 -16.46
N GLN A 14 3.17 2.93 -16.39
CA GLN A 14 2.39 2.42 -17.52
C GLN A 14 1.24 3.36 -17.91
N ALA A 15 0.57 3.97 -16.92
CA ALA A 15 -0.50 4.93 -17.18
C ALA A 15 0.06 6.22 -17.81
N GLN A 16 1.21 6.70 -17.35
CA GLN A 16 1.91 7.84 -17.96
C GLN A 16 2.37 7.54 -19.40
N ALA A 17 2.94 6.37 -19.66
CA ALA A 17 3.33 5.97 -21.00
C ALA A 17 2.13 5.89 -21.96
N ARG A 18 0.97 5.38 -21.52
CA ARG A 18 -0.27 5.41 -22.32
C ARG A 18 -0.75 6.81 -22.66
N ARG A 19 -0.43 7.82 -21.83
CA ARG A 19 -0.70 9.24 -22.07
C ARG A 19 0.33 9.94 -22.95
N GLY A 20 1.32 9.20 -23.46
CA GLY A 20 2.35 9.70 -24.38
C GLY A 20 3.59 10.26 -23.71
N HIS A 21 3.74 10.10 -22.39
CA HIS A 21 4.99 10.43 -21.70
C HIS A 21 6.06 9.40 -22.03
N GLU A 22 7.29 9.87 -22.25
CA GLU A 22 8.46 9.02 -22.28
C GLU A 22 8.92 8.75 -20.84
N VAL A 23 8.85 7.49 -20.41
CA VAL A 23 9.10 7.11 -19.02
C VAL A 23 10.27 6.15 -18.92
N ALA A 24 11.25 6.49 -18.08
CA ALA A 24 12.33 5.61 -17.69
C ALA A 24 12.26 5.33 -16.18
N VAL A 25 12.43 4.06 -15.81
CA VAL A 25 12.43 3.60 -14.40
C VAL A 25 13.80 3.04 -14.05
N ILE A 26 14.50 3.66 -13.11
CA ILE A 26 15.72 3.11 -12.52
C ILE A 26 15.33 2.26 -11.31
N THR A 27 15.70 1.00 -11.31
CA THR A 27 15.40 0.07 -10.21
C THR A 27 16.58 -0.86 -9.94
N GLN A 28 16.60 -1.45 -8.75
CA GLN A 28 17.63 -2.41 -8.39
C GLN A 28 17.46 -3.72 -9.15
N ALA A 29 18.56 -4.23 -9.69
CA ALA A 29 18.62 -5.54 -10.31
C ALA A 29 18.62 -6.67 -9.29
N LYS A 30 18.07 -7.82 -9.66
CA LYS A 30 18.42 -9.09 -9.04
C LYS A 30 19.83 -9.52 -9.54
N PRO A 31 20.54 -10.39 -8.83
CA PRO A 31 21.80 -10.92 -9.32
C PRO A 31 21.67 -11.47 -10.75
N GLY A 32 22.49 -10.99 -11.67
CA GLY A 32 22.49 -11.40 -13.06
C GLY A 32 21.46 -10.73 -13.98
N ASP A 33 20.62 -9.80 -13.49
CA ASP A 33 19.55 -9.12 -14.23
C ASP A 33 19.82 -7.61 -14.43
N ALA A 34 21.08 -7.19 -14.38
CA ALA A 34 21.44 -5.79 -14.64
C ALA A 34 21.39 -5.48 -16.13
N GLY A 35 20.89 -4.30 -16.49
CA GLY A 35 20.78 -3.82 -17.85
C GLY A 35 19.55 -2.95 -18.09
N SER A 36 19.40 -2.48 -19.34
CA SER A 36 18.23 -1.69 -19.75
C SER A 36 17.40 -2.48 -20.76
N HIS A 37 16.08 -2.36 -20.66
CA HIS A 37 15.14 -2.88 -21.65
C HIS A 37 13.86 -2.03 -21.67
N VAL A 38 13.16 -2.05 -22.78
CA VAL A 38 11.83 -1.45 -22.90
C VAL A 38 10.78 -2.54 -22.69
N ASN A 39 9.83 -2.32 -21.79
CA ASN A 39 8.74 -3.27 -21.55
C ASN A 39 7.65 -3.15 -22.63
N SER A 40 6.69 -4.07 -22.61
CA SER A 40 5.58 -4.12 -23.58
C SER A 40 4.68 -2.87 -23.60
N ASN A 41 4.77 -2.01 -22.57
CA ASN A 41 3.98 -0.78 -22.43
C ASN A 41 4.79 0.49 -22.76
N GLY A 42 5.99 0.35 -23.34
CA GLY A 42 6.82 1.47 -23.79
C GLY A 42 7.62 2.17 -22.67
N VAL A 43 7.65 1.61 -21.47
CA VAL A 43 8.47 2.12 -20.36
C VAL A 43 9.88 1.56 -20.45
N GLU A 44 10.90 2.42 -20.46
CA GLU A 44 12.29 2.00 -20.32
C GLU A 44 12.56 1.59 -18.87
N VAL A 45 13.10 0.39 -18.65
CA VAL A 45 13.45 -0.10 -17.31
C VAL A 45 14.95 -0.36 -17.25
N ILE A 46 15.65 0.43 -16.45
CA ILE A 46 17.09 0.32 -16.23
C ILE A 46 17.33 -0.36 -14.89
N ARG A 47 17.81 -1.60 -14.92
CA ARG A 47 18.15 -2.36 -13.71
C ARG A 47 19.61 -2.20 -13.38
N VAL A 48 19.90 -1.70 -12.19
CA VAL A 48 21.27 -1.46 -11.73
C VAL A 48 21.64 -2.42 -10.59
N ALA A 49 22.84 -3.01 -10.71
CA ALA A 49 23.39 -3.79 -9.62
C ALA A 49 23.81 -2.87 -8.47
N ASN A 50 23.37 -3.16 -7.25
CA ASN A 50 23.80 -2.42 -6.09
C ASN A 50 25.30 -2.60 -5.85
N HIS A 51 26.03 -1.53 -5.56
CA HIS A 51 27.47 -1.60 -5.26
C HIS A 51 27.79 -2.37 -3.97
N TYR A 52 26.81 -2.50 -3.08
CA TYR A 52 26.91 -3.26 -1.82
C TYR A 52 25.79 -4.31 -1.74
N PRO A 53 25.78 -5.34 -2.63
CA PRO A 53 24.68 -6.31 -2.72
C PRO A 53 24.48 -7.12 -1.43
N ASP A 54 25.56 -7.38 -0.69
CA ASP A 54 25.54 -8.15 0.57
C ASP A 54 25.10 -7.31 1.78
N ALA A 55 24.89 -6.02 1.58
CA ALA A 55 24.46 -5.11 2.64
C ALA A 55 22.94 -5.15 2.89
N GLN A 56 22.26 -6.28 2.58
CA GLN A 56 20.81 -6.44 2.76
C GLN A 56 20.30 -5.72 4.01
N MET A 57 19.01 -5.52 4.17
CA MET A 57 18.36 -4.81 5.28
C MET A 57 18.76 -5.29 6.71
N VAL A 58 20.05 -5.55 6.93
CA VAL A 58 20.63 -5.90 8.21
C VAL A 58 21.17 -4.62 8.84
N HIS A 59 20.79 -4.36 10.07
CA HIS A 59 20.92 -3.14 10.87
C HIS A 59 22.19 -2.30 10.66
N GLU A 60 23.34 -2.91 10.50
CA GLU A 60 24.62 -2.18 10.41
C GLU A 60 25.03 -1.82 8.98
N ARG A 61 24.45 -2.49 7.97
CA ARG A 61 24.83 -2.35 6.55
C ARG A 61 23.81 -1.63 5.72
N PHE A 62 22.67 -1.31 6.30
CA PHE A 62 21.54 -0.71 5.61
C PHE A 62 21.87 0.65 4.96
N ALA A 63 22.63 1.52 5.66
CA ALA A 63 23.10 2.78 5.09
C ALA A 63 23.99 2.57 3.86
N ASN A 64 24.84 1.52 3.89
CA ASN A 64 25.70 1.14 2.76
C ASN A 64 24.86 0.65 1.57
N TRP A 65 23.81 -0.12 1.85
CA TRP A 65 22.90 -0.60 0.80
C TRP A 65 22.19 0.55 0.08
N VAL A 66 21.66 1.54 0.83
CA VAL A 66 21.03 2.74 0.26
C VAL A 66 22.04 3.56 -0.55
N HIS A 67 23.23 3.75 0.00
CA HIS A 67 24.31 4.47 -0.68
C HIS A 67 24.78 3.74 -1.95
N GLY A 68 24.92 2.42 -1.89
CA GLY A 68 25.30 1.62 -3.05
C GLY A 68 24.29 1.67 -4.20
N PHE A 69 23.00 1.74 -3.86
CA PHE A 69 21.96 1.94 -4.87
C PHE A 69 22.01 3.35 -5.45
N ALA A 70 22.28 4.39 -4.64
CA ALA A 70 22.44 5.75 -5.14
C ALA A 70 23.60 5.87 -6.13
N LEU A 71 24.75 5.27 -5.82
CA LEU A 71 25.91 5.25 -6.72
C LEU A 71 25.60 4.51 -8.03
N ALA A 72 24.97 3.35 -7.95
CA ALA A 72 24.57 2.59 -9.14
C ALA A 72 23.57 3.36 -10.01
N SER A 73 22.67 4.11 -9.40
CA SER A 73 21.70 4.94 -10.12
C SER A 73 22.36 6.14 -10.83
N GLN A 74 23.46 6.67 -10.30
CA GLN A 74 24.22 7.71 -10.99
C GLN A 74 24.74 7.19 -12.34
N THR A 75 25.33 6.00 -12.37
CA THR A 75 25.78 5.36 -13.61
C THR A 75 24.59 5.10 -14.55
N ALA A 76 23.42 4.70 -14.00
CA ALA A 76 22.22 4.49 -14.82
C ALA A 76 21.76 5.77 -15.52
N CYS A 77 21.88 6.93 -14.87
CA CYS A 77 21.56 8.21 -15.50
C CYS A 77 22.43 8.51 -16.75
N GLU A 78 23.66 8.01 -16.78
CA GLU A 78 24.56 8.15 -17.94
C GLU A 78 24.14 7.22 -19.12
N LEU A 79 23.41 6.14 -18.81
CA LEU A 79 22.94 5.16 -19.79
C LEU A 79 21.54 5.49 -20.35
N MET A 80 20.88 6.51 -19.84
CA MET A 80 19.55 6.90 -20.31
C MET A 80 19.58 7.37 -21.74
N SER A 81 18.63 6.94 -22.55
CA SER A 81 18.51 7.29 -23.96
C SER A 81 18.20 8.78 -24.17
N ARG A 82 17.55 9.41 -23.19
CA ARG A 82 17.19 10.83 -23.23
C ARG A 82 17.34 11.50 -21.87
N LYS A 83 17.60 12.80 -21.86
CA LYS A 83 17.60 13.63 -20.67
C LYS A 83 16.17 13.80 -20.17
N PRO A 84 15.85 13.51 -18.90
CA PRO A 84 14.53 13.75 -18.34
C PRO A 84 14.26 15.24 -18.14
N GLU A 85 12.99 15.62 -18.17
CA GLU A 85 12.52 16.97 -17.80
C GLU A 85 12.22 17.07 -16.30
N ILE A 86 11.97 15.90 -15.67
CA ILE A 86 11.68 15.80 -14.23
C ILE A 86 12.14 14.44 -13.71
N VAL A 87 12.49 14.38 -12.45
CA VAL A 87 12.79 13.13 -11.73
C VAL A 87 11.81 12.93 -10.59
N HIS A 88 11.27 11.69 -10.46
CA HIS A 88 10.29 11.33 -9.46
C HIS A 88 10.76 10.11 -8.68
N GLY A 89 10.96 10.27 -7.38
CA GLY A 89 11.35 9.20 -6.46
C GLY A 89 10.17 8.73 -5.62
N HIS A 90 10.22 7.47 -5.20
CA HIS A 90 9.20 6.87 -4.35
C HIS A 90 9.81 6.35 -3.06
N ASP A 91 9.32 6.88 -1.94
CA ASP A 91 9.83 6.67 -0.59
C ASP A 91 11.30 7.08 -0.39
N TRP A 92 11.73 7.10 0.84
CA TRP A 92 13.09 7.50 1.24
C TRP A 92 14.20 6.62 0.64
N ILE A 93 13.88 5.39 0.24
CA ILE A 93 14.82 4.49 -0.45
C ILE A 93 15.33 5.12 -1.74
N ALA A 94 14.50 5.86 -2.45
CA ALA A 94 14.86 6.54 -3.70
C ALA A 94 15.43 7.96 -3.48
N ALA A 95 15.48 8.47 -2.27
CA ALA A 95 15.84 9.86 -2.01
C ALA A 95 17.28 10.24 -2.44
N GLY A 96 18.23 9.34 -2.21
CA GLY A 96 19.62 9.53 -2.64
C GLY A 96 19.74 9.63 -4.16
N GLN A 97 19.10 8.75 -4.86
CA GLN A 97 19.04 8.66 -6.33
C GLN A 97 18.30 9.87 -6.92
N LEU A 98 17.19 10.26 -6.31
CA LEU A 98 16.41 11.42 -6.70
C LEU A 98 17.27 12.69 -6.70
N ASN A 99 17.98 12.95 -5.60
CA ASN A 99 18.85 14.13 -5.47
C ASN A 99 20.03 14.10 -6.44
N VAL A 100 20.63 12.93 -6.68
CA VAL A 100 21.72 12.77 -7.65
C VAL A 100 21.23 13.06 -9.06
N ALA A 101 20.14 12.44 -9.47
CA ALA A 101 19.56 12.61 -10.80
C ALA A 101 19.10 14.06 -11.05
N ALA A 102 18.40 14.67 -10.08
CA ALA A 102 17.95 16.05 -10.19
C ALA A 102 19.11 17.03 -10.41
N LYS A 103 20.21 16.87 -9.67
CA LYS A 103 21.41 17.69 -9.83
C LYS A 103 22.14 17.42 -11.15
N GLN A 104 22.30 16.15 -11.53
CA GLN A 104 23.02 15.75 -12.75
C GLN A 104 22.33 16.30 -14.00
N PHE A 105 21.02 16.25 -14.05
CA PHE A 105 20.24 16.72 -15.17
C PHE A 105 19.84 18.21 -15.07
N SER A 106 20.00 18.83 -13.88
CA SER A 106 19.51 20.18 -13.56
C SER A 106 18.00 20.30 -13.82
N VAL A 107 17.20 19.38 -13.24
CA VAL A 107 15.76 19.30 -13.39
C VAL A 107 15.07 19.22 -12.03
N PRO A 108 13.79 19.59 -11.93
CA PRO A 108 13.03 19.47 -10.70
C PRO A 108 12.90 18.04 -10.20
N SER A 109 12.69 17.92 -8.89
CA SER A 109 12.52 16.66 -8.17
C SER A 109 11.16 16.55 -7.50
N VAL A 110 10.48 15.41 -7.64
CA VAL A 110 9.25 15.07 -6.94
C VAL A 110 9.49 13.82 -6.10
N LEU A 111 8.98 13.81 -4.88
CA LEU A 111 9.04 12.65 -3.99
C LEU A 111 7.63 12.22 -3.62
N THR A 112 7.23 10.99 -3.93
CA THR A 112 6.03 10.37 -3.35
C THR A 112 6.40 9.57 -2.11
N VAL A 113 5.72 9.86 -1.00
CA VAL A 113 5.84 9.14 0.28
C VAL A 113 4.63 8.24 0.46
N HIS A 114 4.85 6.91 0.48
CA HIS A 114 3.79 5.91 0.60
C HIS A 114 3.54 5.46 2.04
N ALA A 115 4.54 5.57 2.90
CA ALA A 115 4.47 5.28 4.32
C ALA A 115 5.58 6.02 5.04
N THR A 116 5.40 6.26 6.35
CA THR A 116 6.40 6.89 7.18
C THR A 116 6.85 5.97 8.30
N GLU A 117 8.12 6.01 8.64
CA GLU A 117 8.65 5.30 9.82
C GLU A 117 8.05 5.88 11.11
N PHE A 118 7.84 7.20 11.15
CA PHE A 118 7.17 7.88 12.25
C PHE A 118 5.76 7.32 12.48
N GLY A 119 4.94 7.24 11.44
CA GLY A 119 3.57 6.74 11.54
C GLY A 119 3.50 5.27 11.89
N ARG A 120 4.38 4.44 11.29
CA ARG A 120 4.47 2.99 11.55
C ARG A 120 4.72 2.67 13.02
N HIS A 121 5.52 3.49 13.69
CA HIS A 121 5.89 3.34 15.08
C HIS A 121 5.16 4.30 16.03
N ASN A 122 4.15 5.01 15.51
CA ASN A 122 3.39 6.01 16.28
C ASN A 122 4.31 7.00 17.03
N GLY A 123 5.39 7.41 16.36
CA GLY A 123 6.42 8.31 16.90
C GLY A 123 7.47 7.68 17.80
N TRP A 124 7.34 6.41 18.18
CA TRP A 124 8.29 5.71 19.06
C TRP A 124 9.44 5.07 18.28
N LEU A 125 10.46 5.86 17.97
CA LEU A 125 11.63 5.45 17.20
C LEU A 125 12.73 4.91 18.12
N THR A 126 12.54 3.73 18.66
CA THR A 126 13.42 3.15 19.69
C THR A 126 14.66 2.47 19.14
N SER A 127 14.59 1.92 17.92
CA SER A 127 15.73 1.23 17.31
C SER A 127 16.61 2.20 16.52
N ARG A 128 17.92 1.87 16.46
CA ARG A 128 18.89 2.61 15.65
C ARG A 128 18.51 2.65 14.16
N LEU A 129 17.96 1.54 13.66
CA LEU A 129 17.48 1.44 12.29
C LEU A 129 16.32 2.40 12.05
N SER A 130 15.32 2.40 12.93
CA SER A 130 14.14 3.26 12.85
C SER A 130 14.53 4.74 12.85
N GLN A 131 15.46 5.12 13.75
CA GLN A 131 16.01 6.49 13.79
C GLN A 131 16.76 6.87 12.49
N THR A 132 17.48 5.92 11.90
CA THR A 132 18.19 6.13 10.64
C THR A 132 17.21 6.29 9.47
N ILE A 133 16.19 5.45 9.40
CA ILE A 133 15.13 5.56 8.38
C ILE A 133 14.43 6.91 8.51
N TYR A 134 13.96 7.27 9.70
CA TYR A 134 13.32 8.54 9.98
C TYR A 134 14.18 9.75 9.54
N ALA A 135 15.48 9.74 9.86
CA ALA A 135 16.38 10.81 9.47
C ALA A 135 16.54 10.91 7.94
N ASN A 136 16.52 9.78 7.22
CA ASN A 136 16.58 9.76 5.76
C ASN A 136 15.26 10.24 5.14
N GLU A 137 14.11 9.81 5.67
CA GLU A 137 12.79 10.29 5.24
C GLU A 137 12.67 11.80 5.41
N ARG A 138 13.06 12.31 6.58
CA ARG A 138 13.04 13.74 6.85
C ARG A 138 13.89 14.53 5.85
N ARG A 139 15.12 14.07 5.57
CA ARG A 139 15.99 14.71 4.57
C ARG A 139 15.38 14.65 3.17
N ALA A 140 14.82 13.52 2.80
CA ALA A 140 14.18 13.33 1.50
C ALA A 140 13.04 14.33 1.28
N VAL A 141 12.16 14.45 2.27
CA VAL A 141 11.04 15.41 2.26
C VAL A 141 11.54 16.85 2.18
N GLN A 142 12.63 17.19 2.92
CA GLN A 142 13.19 18.54 2.91
C GLN A 142 13.89 18.92 1.61
N SER A 143 14.46 17.93 0.90
CA SER A 143 15.29 18.18 -0.28
C SER A 143 14.52 18.17 -1.60
N ALA A 144 13.34 17.52 -1.65
CA ALA A 144 12.52 17.49 -2.85
C ALA A 144 11.89 18.87 -3.13
N ASP A 145 11.73 19.21 -4.42
CA ASP A 145 11.05 20.45 -4.82
C ASP A 145 9.54 20.35 -4.63
N SER A 146 8.98 19.13 -4.72
CA SER A 146 7.61 18.85 -4.34
C SER A 146 7.48 17.46 -3.71
N VAL A 147 6.54 17.33 -2.77
CA VAL A 147 6.22 16.08 -2.09
C VAL A 147 4.77 15.70 -2.37
N ILE A 148 4.56 14.44 -2.68
CA ILE A 148 3.23 13.82 -2.82
C ILE A 148 3.04 12.85 -1.66
N VAL A 149 1.88 12.88 -1.03
CA VAL A 149 1.43 11.90 -0.03
C VAL A 149 0.12 11.28 -0.46
N CYS A 150 -0.17 10.05 -0.01
CA CYS A 150 -1.32 9.30 -0.51
C CYS A 150 -2.62 9.52 0.28
N SER A 151 -2.61 10.32 1.36
CA SER A 151 -3.80 10.63 2.17
C SER A 151 -3.64 11.94 2.93
N GLU A 152 -4.77 12.52 3.34
CA GLU A 152 -4.79 13.71 4.21
C GLU A 152 -4.10 13.44 5.55
N HIS A 153 -4.24 12.22 6.08
CA HIS A 153 -3.56 11.82 7.30
C HIS A 153 -2.03 11.93 7.17
N MET A 154 -1.47 11.48 6.04
CA MET A 154 -0.03 11.57 5.82
C MET A 154 0.49 13.00 5.71
N THR A 155 -0.34 13.96 5.29
CA THR A 155 0.00 15.39 5.36
C THR A 155 0.34 15.80 6.79
N HIS A 156 -0.47 15.36 7.75
CA HIS A 156 -0.22 15.61 9.17
C HIS A 156 1.04 14.90 9.67
N GLU A 157 1.28 13.65 9.26
CA GLU A 157 2.51 12.91 9.61
C GLU A 157 3.76 13.64 9.12
N ILE A 158 3.76 14.13 7.87
CA ILE A 158 4.90 14.87 7.31
C ILE A 158 5.15 16.17 8.09
N ARG A 159 4.12 16.96 8.34
CA ARG A 159 4.27 18.24 9.03
C ARG A 159 4.66 18.07 10.49
N CYS A 160 3.89 17.30 11.23
CA CYS A 160 4.09 17.15 12.68
C CYS A 160 5.16 16.13 13.01
N GLY A 161 5.20 15.00 12.27
CA GLY A 161 6.14 13.92 12.53
C GLY A 161 7.58 14.28 12.19
N TYR A 162 7.82 14.95 11.08
CA TYR A 162 9.17 15.37 10.68
C TYR A 162 9.53 16.81 11.07
N GLY A 163 8.56 17.61 11.54
CA GLY A 163 8.76 18.99 11.89
C GLY A 163 9.26 19.80 10.70
N VAL A 164 8.76 19.53 9.51
CA VAL A 164 9.14 20.22 8.27
C VAL A 164 7.89 20.64 7.50
N GLU A 165 8.00 21.81 6.86
CA GLU A 165 7.03 22.26 5.86
C GLU A 165 7.66 22.07 4.48
N PRO A 166 7.25 21.06 3.72
CA PRO A 166 7.66 20.90 2.33
C PRO A 166 7.28 22.14 1.53
N LYS A 167 8.12 22.55 0.60
CA LYS A 167 7.83 23.71 -0.29
C LYS A 167 6.48 23.56 -0.97
N ASN A 168 6.22 22.34 -1.47
CA ASN A 168 4.97 21.98 -2.13
C ASN A 168 4.56 20.59 -1.63
N LEU A 169 3.50 20.51 -0.84
CA LEU A 169 2.93 19.26 -0.36
C LEU A 169 1.57 19.03 -1.03
N ASN A 170 1.43 17.90 -1.71
CA ASN A 170 0.24 17.54 -2.47
C ASN A 170 -0.32 16.21 -1.98
N VAL A 171 -1.63 16.09 -1.91
CA VAL A 171 -2.31 14.83 -1.61
C VAL A 171 -2.80 14.24 -2.92
N ILE A 172 -2.30 13.05 -3.26
CA ILE A 172 -2.75 12.28 -4.42
C ILE A 172 -3.04 10.85 -3.95
N ALA A 173 -4.30 10.50 -3.87
CA ALA A 173 -4.73 9.17 -3.48
C ALA A 173 -4.15 8.11 -4.44
N ASN A 174 -3.84 6.92 -3.93
CA ASN A 174 -3.48 5.81 -4.80
C ASN A 174 -4.70 5.34 -5.58
N ALA A 175 -4.46 4.69 -6.70
CA ALA A 175 -5.47 4.01 -7.49
C ALA A 175 -5.37 2.49 -7.35
N VAL A 176 -6.39 1.82 -7.81
CA VAL A 176 -6.40 0.37 -7.95
C VAL A 176 -6.51 0.00 -9.42
N SER A 177 -5.73 -1.00 -9.84
CA SER A 177 -5.87 -1.57 -11.19
C SER A 177 -7.12 -2.43 -11.24
N PRO A 178 -7.87 -2.43 -12.38
CA PRO A 178 -9.00 -3.33 -12.52
C PRO A 178 -8.56 -4.78 -12.24
N LEU A 179 -9.26 -5.43 -11.33
CA LEU A 179 -9.04 -6.86 -11.09
C LEU A 179 -9.48 -7.64 -12.32
N LEU A 180 -8.61 -8.50 -12.82
CA LEU A 180 -8.93 -9.40 -13.92
C LEU A 180 -10.06 -10.33 -13.48
N SER A 181 -11.20 -10.28 -14.18
CA SER A 181 -12.37 -11.14 -13.92
C SER A 181 -13.21 -10.77 -12.70
N ILE A 182 -13.86 -9.59 -12.71
CA ILE A 182 -14.99 -9.34 -11.81
C ILE A 182 -16.24 -9.94 -12.46
N ALA A 183 -16.55 -11.20 -12.16
CA ALA A 183 -17.92 -11.71 -12.35
C ALA A 183 -18.85 -10.96 -11.38
N GLN A 184 -20.11 -10.73 -11.78
CA GLN A 184 -21.09 -10.21 -10.84
C GLN A 184 -21.14 -11.14 -9.62
N ARG A 185 -21.00 -10.54 -8.43
CA ARG A 185 -21.03 -11.27 -7.18
C ARG A 185 -22.33 -12.08 -7.09
N THR A 186 -22.20 -13.38 -7.17
CA THR A 186 -23.33 -14.28 -6.91
C THR A 186 -23.56 -14.32 -5.40
N THR A 187 -24.81 -14.15 -4.97
CA THR A 187 -25.18 -14.37 -3.57
C THR A 187 -24.81 -15.80 -3.22
N HIS A 188 -23.79 -15.97 -2.41
CA HIS A 188 -23.36 -17.29 -1.98
C HIS A 188 -24.42 -17.89 -1.06
N ASN A 189 -25.12 -18.88 -1.58
CA ASN A 189 -26.01 -19.73 -0.78
C ASN A 189 -25.18 -20.86 -0.13
N SER A 190 -24.02 -20.49 0.47
CA SER A 190 -23.14 -21.43 1.13
C SER A 190 -23.61 -21.66 2.58
N GLU A 191 -23.44 -22.88 3.07
CA GLU A 191 -23.71 -23.21 4.48
C GLU A 191 -22.81 -22.38 5.43
N ASN A 192 -21.64 -21.94 4.95
CA ASN A 192 -20.68 -21.13 5.71
C ASN A 192 -20.74 -19.65 5.33
N ILE A 193 -20.46 -18.82 6.32
CA ILE A 193 -20.30 -17.36 6.20
C ILE A 193 -18.81 -17.05 6.30
N VAL A 194 -18.20 -16.58 5.22
CA VAL A 194 -16.77 -16.33 5.15
C VAL A 194 -16.47 -14.89 5.46
N VAL A 195 -15.70 -14.66 6.53
CA VAL A 195 -15.06 -13.41 6.89
C VAL A 195 -13.64 -13.44 6.31
N GLY A 196 -13.27 -12.45 5.50
CA GLY A 196 -11.98 -12.39 4.85
C GLY A 196 -11.04 -11.36 5.47
N PHE A 197 -9.77 -11.69 5.47
CA PHE A 197 -8.67 -10.74 5.69
C PHE A 197 -7.62 -10.96 4.60
N ILE A 198 -7.11 -9.87 4.02
CA ILE A 198 -5.99 -9.90 3.08
C ILE A 198 -4.98 -8.82 3.40
N GLY A 199 -3.70 -9.20 3.54
CA GLY A 199 -2.61 -8.26 3.81
C GLY A 199 -1.38 -8.93 4.41
N ARG A 200 -0.35 -8.12 4.70
CA ARG A 200 0.83 -8.60 5.43
C ARG A 200 0.42 -8.99 6.85
N LEU A 201 0.95 -10.10 7.35
CA LEU A 201 0.71 -10.54 8.71
C LEU A 201 1.71 -9.87 9.66
N GLU A 202 1.55 -8.56 9.83
CA GLU A 202 2.32 -7.73 10.74
C GLU A 202 1.43 -7.21 11.87
N TRP A 203 2.05 -6.81 12.98
CA TRP A 203 1.30 -6.41 14.18
C TRP A 203 0.29 -5.28 13.89
N GLU A 204 0.72 -4.28 13.13
CA GLU A 204 -0.11 -3.12 12.78
C GLU A 204 -1.34 -3.46 11.93
N LYS A 205 -1.39 -4.65 11.31
CA LYS A 205 -2.55 -5.08 10.52
C LYS A 205 -3.68 -5.69 11.36
N GLY A 206 -3.43 -5.94 12.64
CA GLY A 206 -4.47 -6.23 13.61
C GLY A 206 -5.20 -7.57 13.49
N VAL A 207 -4.65 -8.55 12.75
CA VAL A 207 -5.28 -9.88 12.52
C VAL A 207 -5.61 -10.59 13.84
N HIS A 208 -4.78 -10.39 14.86
CA HIS A 208 -5.00 -10.97 16.20
C HIS A 208 -6.34 -10.53 16.82
N HIS A 209 -6.86 -9.33 16.48
CA HIS A 209 -8.17 -8.87 16.91
C HIS A 209 -9.31 -9.58 16.16
N ILE A 210 -9.10 -9.95 14.90
CA ILE A 210 -10.12 -10.75 14.17
C ILE A 210 -10.24 -12.14 14.81
N ILE A 211 -9.12 -12.76 15.16
CA ILE A 211 -9.11 -14.04 15.86
C ILE A 211 -9.81 -13.93 17.24
N ASP A 212 -9.62 -12.82 17.96
CA ASP A 212 -10.35 -12.56 19.21
C ASP A 212 -11.87 -12.39 18.95
N ALA A 213 -12.25 -11.76 17.85
CA ALA A 213 -13.65 -11.64 17.46
C ALA A 213 -14.29 -13.01 17.16
N MET A 214 -13.56 -13.92 16.50
CA MET A 214 -14.04 -15.25 16.18
C MET A 214 -14.38 -16.08 17.44
N GLU A 215 -13.71 -15.86 18.55
CA GLU A 215 -14.03 -16.50 19.82
C GLU A 215 -15.36 -16.01 20.41
N LEU A 216 -15.72 -14.73 20.14
CA LEU A 216 -16.96 -14.12 20.64
C LEU A 216 -18.19 -14.46 19.82
N ILE A 217 -17.99 -14.85 18.55
CA ILE A 217 -19.08 -15.17 17.62
C ILE A 217 -19.56 -16.61 17.85
N ILE A 218 -20.83 -16.74 18.27
CA ILE A 218 -21.45 -18.03 18.61
C ILE A 218 -21.81 -18.84 17.35
N ASP A 219 -22.15 -18.17 16.25
CA ASP A 219 -22.54 -18.86 15.00
C ASP A 219 -21.35 -19.60 14.39
N GLU A 220 -21.34 -20.92 14.51
CA GLU A 220 -20.26 -21.79 14.02
C GLU A 220 -20.12 -21.81 12.49
N ARG A 221 -21.12 -21.32 11.75
CA ARG A 221 -21.06 -21.16 10.30
C ARG A 221 -20.11 -20.06 9.87
N VAL A 222 -19.80 -19.12 10.79
CA VAL A 222 -18.84 -18.03 10.53
C VAL A 222 -17.43 -18.60 10.53
N LYS A 223 -16.76 -18.49 9.40
CA LYS A 223 -15.39 -18.93 9.17
C LYS A 223 -14.52 -17.71 8.84
N LEU A 224 -13.25 -17.77 9.19
CA LEU A 224 -12.26 -16.74 8.91
C LEU A 224 -11.22 -17.26 7.92
N GLU A 225 -11.05 -16.58 6.81
CA GLU A 225 -9.97 -16.82 5.86
C GLU A 225 -8.93 -15.69 5.94
N ILE A 226 -7.68 -16.05 6.18
CA ILE A 226 -6.56 -15.14 6.31
C ILE A 226 -5.61 -15.34 5.14
N VAL A 227 -5.55 -14.32 4.26
CA VAL A 227 -4.67 -14.29 3.11
C VAL A 227 -3.47 -13.40 3.40
N GLY A 228 -2.28 -13.96 3.24
CA GLY A 228 -1.01 -13.24 3.38
C GLY A 228 0.03 -13.98 4.18
N THR A 229 1.21 -13.36 4.27
CA THR A 229 2.36 -13.82 5.05
C THR A 229 2.97 -12.64 5.82
N GLY A 230 3.77 -12.93 6.83
CA GLY A 230 4.43 -11.90 7.63
C GLY A 230 5.02 -12.44 8.92
N SER A 231 5.65 -11.56 9.68
CA SER A 231 6.37 -11.91 10.91
C SER A 231 5.46 -12.49 12.00
N GLN A 232 4.16 -12.19 11.96
CA GLN A 232 3.20 -12.62 12.98
C GLN A 232 2.56 -13.99 12.68
N LEU A 233 2.83 -14.63 11.55
CA LEU A 233 2.14 -15.88 11.15
C LEU A 233 2.17 -16.95 12.24
N ALA A 234 3.34 -17.26 12.80
CA ALA A 234 3.49 -18.29 13.84
C ALA A 234 2.69 -17.93 15.11
N ASN A 235 2.76 -16.68 15.55
CA ASN A 235 2.03 -16.19 16.71
C ASN A 235 0.51 -16.27 16.53
N LEU A 236 0.04 -15.95 15.32
CA LEU A 236 -1.39 -16.02 14.97
C LEU A 236 -1.88 -17.47 14.93
N GLN A 237 -1.10 -18.39 14.37
CA GLN A 237 -1.42 -19.82 14.36
C GLN A 237 -1.49 -20.40 15.79
N GLU A 238 -0.51 -20.07 16.63
CA GLU A 238 -0.53 -20.44 18.04
C GLU A 238 -1.76 -19.90 18.77
N LYS A 239 -2.15 -18.63 18.50
CA LYS A 239 -3.35 -18.01 19.06
C LYS A 239 -4.62 -18.77 18.66
N VAL A 240 -4.74 -19.19 17.41
CA VAL A 240 -5.87 -20.00 16.91
C VAL A 240 -5.96 -21.34 17.63
N GLN A 241 -4.83 -22.03 17.80
CA GLN A 241 -4.78 -23.31 18.54
C GLN A 241 -5.18 -23.14 20.01
N ARG A 242 -4.61 -22.15 20.68
CA ARG A 242 -4.91 -21.87 22.10
C ARG A 242 -6.41 -21.54 22.32
N LYS A 243 -7.04 -20.87 21.36
CA LYS A 243 -8.48 -20.55 21.39
C LYS A 243 -9.38 -21.66 20.84
N ARG A 244 -8.80 -22.78 20.39
CA ARG A 244 -9.54 -23.93 19.79
C ARG A 244 -10.42 -23.52 18.59
N LEU A 245 -9.89 -22.62 17.75
CA LEU A 245 -10.57 -22.12 16.57
C LEU A 245 -10.10 -22.78 15.26
N GLY A 246 -9.38 -23.90 15.33
CA GLY A 246 -8.80 -24.60 14.16
C GLY A 246 -9.80 -24.94 13.06
N ASP A 247 -11.03 -25.29 13.42
CA ASP A 247 -12.10 -25.64 12.48
C ASP A 247 -12.79 -24.40 11.86
N ARG A 248 -12.45 -23.19 12.34
CA ARG A 248 -13.09 -21.93 11.94
C ARG A 248 -12.14 -20.91 11.34
N VAL A 249 -10.82 -21.11 11.44
CA VAL A 249 -9.81 -20.15 10.96
C VAL A 249 -8.82 -20.84 10.03
N SER A 250 -8.74 -20.36 8.80
CA SER A 250 -7.84 -20.89 7.78
C SER A 250 -6.80 -19.83 7.36
N PHE A 251 -5.54 -20.24 7.25
CA PHE A 251 -4.44 -19.43 6.71
C PHE A 251 -4.15 -19.90 5.28
N LEU A 252 -4.46 -19.06 4.30
CA LEU A 252 -4.32 -19.39 2.87
C LEU A 252 -2.92 -19.06 2.32
N GLY A 253 -2.08 -18.40 3.14
CA GLY A 253 -0.75 -17.99 2.70
C GLY A 253 -0.78 -16.85 1.67
N HIS A 254 0.31 -16.76 0.89
CA HIS A 254 0.39 -15.81 -0.22
C HIS A 254 -0.43 -16.32 -1.41
N ILE A 255 -1.24 -15.44 -1.99
CA ILE A 255 -2.03 -15.72 -3.20
C ILE A 255 -1.49 -14.84 -4.34
N GLU A 256 -1.44 -15.39 -5.53
CA GLU A 256 -1.08 -14.62 -6.72
C GLU A 256 -2.23 -13.69 -7.16
N ASP A 257 -1.87 -12.60 -7.84
CA ASP A 257 -2.84 -11.57 -8.25
C ASP A 257 -3.99 -12.14 -9.11
N ARG A 258 -3.72 -13.18 -9.92
CA ARG A 258 -4.72 -13.83 -10.77
C ARG A 258 -5.84 -14.55 -9.96
N ASP A 259 -5.50 -15.09 -8.79
CA ASP A 259 -6.42 -15.91 -7.96
C ASP A 259 -7.10 -15.04 -6.89
N ARG A 260 -6.58 -13.81 -6.67
CA ARG A 260 -7.04 -12.89 -5.63
C ARG A 260 -8.52 -12.52 -5.80
N ALA A 261 -8.92 -12.20 -7.02
CA ALA A 261 -10.28 -11.78 -7.30
C ALA A 261 -11.30 -12.90 -6.96
N GLU A 262 -11.01 -14.14 -7.32
CA GLU A 262 -11.87 -15.28 -7.04
C GLU A 262 -12.05 -15.53 -5.54
N ILE A 263 -10.93 -15.53 -4.79
CA ILE A 263 -10.96 -15.72 -3.35
C ILE A 263 -11.73 -14.60 -2.65
N VAL A 264 -11.44 -13.35 -3.00
CA VAL A 264 -12.12 -12.19 -2.41
C VAL A 264 -13.61 -12.18 -2.74
N GLN A 265 -14.01 -12.61 -3.96
CA GLN A 265 -15.42 -12.73 -4.35
C GLN A 265 -16.19 -13.74 -3.51
N SER A 266 -15.53 -14.78 -3.00
CA SER A 266 -16.13 -15.80 -2.15
C SER A 266 -16.48 -15.31 -0.74
N TRP A 267 -15.94 -14.17 -0.29
CA TRP A 267 -16.14 -13.64 1.05
C TRP A 267 -17.49 -12.95 1.21
N ASN A 268 -18.18 -13.21 2.31
CA ASN A 268 -19.42 -12.52 2.67
C ASN A 268 -19.14 -11.09 3.18
N LEU A 269 -18.01 -10.91 3.84
CA LEU A 269 -17.49 -9.61 4.31
C LEU A 269 -15.98 -9.70 4.51
N ALA A 270 -15.34 -8.54 4.61
CA ALA A 270 -13.92 -8.44 4.93
C ALA A 270 -13.68 -7.50 6.12
N VAL A 271 -12.57 -7.71 6.83
CA VAL A 271 -12.18 -6.90 8.00
C VAL A 271 -10.78 -6.31 7.78
N ILE A 272 -10.65 -4.99 7.95
CA ILE A 272 -9.39 -4.24 7.89
C ILE A 272 -9.17 -3.55 9.25
N PRO A 273 -8.66 -4.25 10.27
CA PRO A 273 -8.52 -3.73 11.62
C PRO A 273 -7.12 -3.14 11.86
N SER A 274 -6.57 -2.47 10.86
CA SER A 274 -5.22 -1.90 10.94
C SER A 274 -5.15 -0.80 11.99
N SER A 275 -4.07 -0.76 12.79
CA SER A 275 -3.74 0.36 13.67
C SER A 275 -2.94 1.45 12.95
N TYR A 276 -2.28 1.10 11.86
CA TYR A 276 -1.62 2.00 10.94
C TYR A 276 -1.89 1.59 9.50
N GLU A 277 -2.46 2.51 8.72
CA GLU A 277 -2.77 2.33 7.30
C GLU A 277 -2.58 3.67 6.57
N PRO A 278 -1.43 3.92 5.96
CA PRO A 278 -1.15 5.19 5.27
C PRO A 278 -2.19 5.55 4.23
N PHE A 279 -2.68 4.54 3.49
CA PHE A 279 -3.73 4.70 2.48
C PHE A 279 -4.82 3.63 2.58
N GLY A 280 -4.48 2.36 2.29
CA GLY A 280 -5.45 1.25 2.31
C GLY A 280 -5.83 0.72 0.93
N ILE A 281 -4.86 0.40 0.08
CA ILE A 281 -5.09 -0.19 -1.26
C ILE A 281 -6.03 -1.39 -1.17
N VAL A 282 -5.92 -2.20 -0.12
CA VAL A 282 -6.80 -3.36 0.12
C VAL A 282 -8.27 -2.95 0.21
N ALA A 283 -8.59 -1.79 0.78
CA ALA A 283 -9.97 -1.30 0.82
C ALA A 283 -10.51 -0.97 -0.58
N LEU A 284 -9.64 -0.48 -1.49
CA LEU A 284 -10.01 -0.27 -2.88
C LEU A 284 -10.22 -1.61 -3.62
N GLU A 285 -9.33 -2.59 -3.43
CA GLU A 285 -9.45 -3.93 -4.02
C GLU A 285 -10.75 -4.61 -3.61
N LEU A 286 -11.06 -4.59 -2.31
CA LEU A 286 -12.32 -5.11 -1.76
C LEU A 286 -13.55 -4.34 -2.27
N GLY A 287 -13.41 -3.01 -2.36
CA GLY A 287 -14.45 -2.12 -2.90
C GLY A 287 -14.78 -2.44 -4.35
N GLN A 288 -13.78 -2.65 -5.22
CA GLN A 288 -14.02 -3.05 -6.62
C GLN A 288 -14.85 -4.33 -6.74
N VAL A 289 -14.56 -5.29 -5.86
CA VAL A 289 -15.29 -6.58 -5.84
C VAL A 289 -16.69 -6.42 -5.25
N GLY A 290 -16.95 -5.35 -4.49
CA GLY A 290 -18.22 -5.12 -3.80
C GLY A 290 -18.38 -6.00 -2.56
N VAL A 291 -17.31 -6.25 -1.84
CA VAL A 291 -17.34 -6.95 -0.55
C VAL A 291 -17.65 -5.95 0.56
N PRO A 292 -18.65 -6.22 1.44
CA PRO A 292 -18.89 -5.40 2.62
C PRO A 292 -17.66 -5.35 3.52
N ILE A 293 -17.27 -4.16 3.97
CA ILE A 293 -16.03 -3.95 4.72
C ILE A 293 -16.34 -3.47 6.14
N ILE A 294 -15.66 -4.08 7.11
CA ILE A 294 -15.46 -3.51 8.45
C ILE A 294 -14.04 -2.96 8.49
N ALA A 295 -13.87 -1.68 8.77
CA ALA A 295 -12.57 -1.03 8.82
C ALA A 295 -12.37 -0.19 10.08
N SER A 296 -11.13 -0.13 10.55
CA SER A 296 -10.72 0.84 11.56
C SER A 296 -10.70 2.27 11.00
N GLN A 297 -10.94 3.26 11.85
CA GLN A 297 -10.91 4.68 11.48
C GLN A 297 -9.48 5.25 11.56
N VAL A 298 -8.54 4.71 10.78
CA VAL A 298 -7.14 5.13 10.80
C VAL A 298 -6.64 5.51 9.42
N GLY A 299 -5.70 6.45 9.38
CA GLY A 299 -4.98 6.83 8.18
C GLY A 299 -5.87 7.09 6.97
N GLY A 300 -5.44 6.63 5.82
CA GLY A 300 -6.15 6.77 4.54
C GLY A 300 -7.43 5.91 4.43
N LEU A 301 -7.68 4.95 5.35
CA LEU A 301 -8.98 4.28 5.38
C LEU A 301 -10.14 5.26 5.61
N ARG A 302 -9.90 6.37 6.32
CA ARG A 302 -10.88 7.46 6.50
C ARG A 302 -11.21 8.16 5.19
N ASP A 303 -10.25 8.25 4.29
CA ASP A 303 -10.43 8.90 3.00
C ASP A 303 -11.22 7.99 2.04
N ILE A 304 -11.00 6.67 2.11
CA ILE A 304 -11.69 5.68 1.28
C ILE A 304 -13.09 5.38 1.81
N ILE A 305 -13.21 5.06 3.10
CA ILE A 305 -14.48 4.80 3.79
C ILE A 305 -14.81 6.04 4.61
N SER A 306 -15.13 7.14 3.93
CA SER A 306 -15.28 8.46 4.52
C SER A 306 -16.53 8.62 5.39
N SER A 307 -17.49 7.69 5.28
CA SER A 307 -18.70 7.68 6.08
C SER A 307 -19.25 6.26 6.24
N SER A 308 -20.24 6.11 7.13
CA SER A 308 -20.98 4.86 7.32
C SER A 308 -21.78 4.41 6.10
N GLU A 309 -21.86 5.21 5.04
CA GLU A 309 -22.51 4.84 3.78
C GLU A 309 -21.68 3.88 2.93
N PHE A 310 -20.36 3.87 3.12
CA PHE A 310 -19.41 3.08 2.33
C PHE A 310 -18.93 1.81 3.03
N GLY A 311 -19.20 1.66 4.33
CA GLY A 311 -18.75 0.51 5.11
C GLY A 311 -19.18 0.57 6.57
N TYR A 312 -18.57 -0.29 7.38
CA TYR A 312 -18.76 -0.35 8.82
C TYR A 312 -17.46 0.08 9.50
N LEU A 313 -17.50 1.23 10.16
CA LEU A 313 -16.33 1.81 10.81
C LEU A 313 -16.30 1.44 12.30
N ILE A 314 -15.15 0.94 12.76
CA ILE A 314 -14.89 0.68 14.18
C ILE A 314 -13.96 1.74 14.74
N GLY A 315 -14.37 2.40 15.82
CA GLY A 315 -13.55 3.43 16.50
C GLY A 315 -12.48 2.82 17.40
N GLU A 316 -12.80 1.69 18.03
CA GLU A 316 -11.87 0.91 18.85
C GLU A 316 -11.50 -0.38 18.13
N ILE A 317 -10.19 -0.66 18.03
CA ILE A 317 -9.69 -1.88 17.41
C ILE A 317 -9.63 -2.98 18.48
N SER A 318 -10.71 -3.74 18.60
CA SER A 318 -10.83 -4.85 19.55
C SER A 318 -11.65 -6.00 18.97
N GLY A 319 -11.46 -7.21 19.51
CA GLY A 319 -12.27 -8.38 19.12
C GLY A 319 -13.76 -8.13 19.30
N GLY A 320 -14.16 -7.44 20.38
CA GLY A 320 -15.55 -7.11 20.64
C GLY A 320 -16.16 -6.17 19.60
N SER A 321 -15.42 -5.13 19.19
CA SER A 321 -15.90 -4.19 18.16
C SER A 321 -16.02 -4.85 16.78
N ILE A 322 -15.09 -5.72 16.45
CA ILE A 322 -15.12 -6.50 15.20
C ILE A 322 -16.29 -7.48 15.23
N ALA A 323 -16.50 -8.22 16.33
CA ALA A 323 -17.62 -9.17 16.45
C ALA A 323 -18.96 -8.46 16.25
N ARG A 324 -19.19 -7.32 16.93
CA ARG A 324 -20.40 -6.51 16.72
C ARG A 324 -20.55 -6.03 15.26
N GLY A 325 -19.46 -5.66 14.61
CA GLY A 325 -19.46 -5.29 13.19
C GLY A 325 -19.92 -6.45 12.30
N ILE A 326 -19.39 -7.65 12.53
CA ILE A 326 -19.79 -8.87 11.83
C ILE A 326 -21.27 -9.17 12.06
N GLU A 327 -21.72 -9.19 13.30
CA GLU A 327 -23.14 -9.40 13.66
C GLU A 327 -24.06 -8.36 13.01
N SER A 328 -23.65 -7.10 12.96
CA SER A 328 -24.41 -6.03 12.30
C SER A 328 -24.56 -6.28 10.77
N ILE A 329 -23.52 -6.76 10.10
CA ILE A 329 -23.59 -7.13 8.68
C ILE A 329 -24.52 -8.33 8.50
N LEU A 330 -24.38 -9.36 9.31
CA LEU A 330 -25.19 -10.59 9.22
C LEU A 330 -26.67 -10.35 9.50
N SER A 331 -26.99 -9.45 10.41
CA SER A 331 -28.38 -9.09 10.75
C SER A 331 -29.06 -8.25 9.66
N ASN A 332 -28.31 -7.56 8.80
CA ASN A 332 -28.85 -6.75 7.70
C ASN A 332 -27.99 -6.80 6.44
N GLN A 333 -27.95 -7.97 5.81
CA GLN A 333 -27.18 -8.20 4.60
C GLN A 333 -27.56 -7.27 3.44
N THR A 334 -28.85 -6.94 3.31
CA THR A 334 -29.30 -6.00 2.26
C THR A 334 -28.66 -4.62 2.41
N LEU A 335 -28.54 -4.11 3.64
CA LEU A 335 -27.86 -2.84 3.90
C LEU A 335 -26.35 -2.96 3.63
N ALA A 336 -25.75 -4.09 4.01
CA ALA A 336 -24.33 -4.32 3.81
C ALA A 336 -23.97 -4.35 2.31
N ILE A 337 -24.77 -5.01 1.49
CA ILE A 337 -24.61 -5.02 0.02
C ILE A 337 -24.75 -3.60 -0.54
N LYS A 338 -25.76 -2.83 -0.13
CA LYS A 338 -25.95 -1.44 -0.58
C LYS A 338 -24.73 -0.55 -0.26
N LYS A 339 -24.12 -0.73 0.91
CA LYS A 339 -22.90 0.01 1.28
C LYS A 339 -21.71 -0.42 0.40
N ALA A 340 -21.55 -1.71 0.15
CA ALA A 340 -20.51 -2.25 -0.72
C ALA A 340 -20.65 -1.76 -2.17
N ASP A 341 -21.89 -1.69 -2.70
CA ASP A 341 -22.16 -1.16 -4.04
C ASP A 341 -21.84 0.34 -4.15
N ARG A 342 -22.14 1.12 -3.10
CA ARG A 342 -21.76 2.53 -3.05
C ARG A 342 -20.25 2.70 -3.03
N LEU A 343 -19.54 1.89 -2.23
CA LEU A 343 -18.08 1.90 -2.22
C LEU A 343 -17.51 1.52 -3.58
N ARG A 344 -18.06 0.51 -4.24
CA ARG A 344 -17.65 0.12 -5.60
C ARG A 344 -17.77 1.30 -6.56
N SER A 345 -18.94 1.92 -6.63
CA SER A 345 -19.18 3.07 -7.52
C SER A 345 -18.19 4.21 -7.24
N ARG A 346 -17.90 4.47 -5.98
CA ARG A 346 -16.91 5.47 -5.59
C ARG A 346 -15.50 5.10 -6.03
N VAL A 347 -15.09 3.84 -5.82
CA VAL A 347 -13.74 3.37 -6.21
C VAL A 347 -13.56 3.48 -7.72
N GLU A 348 -14.57 3.07 -8.51
CA GLU A 348 -14.53 3.15 -9.96
C GLU A 348 -14.48 4.59 -10.49
N ALA A 349 -15.10 5.53 -9.78
CA ALA A 349 -15.16 6.95 -10.19
C ALA A 349 -13.95 7.77 -9.76
N GLU A 350 -13.43 7.55 -8.53
CA GLU A 350 -12.48 8.47 -7.88
C GLU A 350 -11.04 7.91 -7.84
N PHE A 351 -10.87 6.57 -7.74
CA PHE A 351 -9.55 5.97 -7.49
C PHE A 351 -8.99 5.28 -8.75
N THR A 352 -8.85 6.06 -9.82
CA THR A 352 -8.37 5.59 -11.13
C THR A 352 -6.94 6.04 -11.41
N TRP A 353 -6.20 5.23 -12.17
CA TRP A 353 -4.84 5.62 -12.60
C TRP A 353 -4.83 6.84 -13.49
N ASP A 354 -5.89 7.08 -14.27
CA ASP A 354 -6.03 8.30 -15.07
C ASP A 354 -6.09 9.54 -14.19
N SER A 355 -6.87 9.52 -13.11
CA SER A 355 -6.93 10.62 -12.13
C SER A 355 -5.58 10.84 -11.45
N VAL A 356 -4.88 9.75 -11.06
CA VAL A 356 -3.54 9.85 -10.46
C VAL A 356 -2.54 10.50 -11.41
N VAL A 357 -2.55 10.12 -12.70
CA VAL A 357 -1.66 10.73 -13.70
C VAL A 357 -1.97 12.20 -13.89
N ASP A 358 -3.25 12.59 -14.00
CA ASP A 358 -3.64 13.99 -14.19
C ASP A 358 -3.17 14.88 -13.01
N LEU A 359 -3.40 14.41 -11.79
CA LEU A 359 -2.95 15.12 -10.59
C LEU A 359 -1.41 15.16 -10.48
N THR A 360 -0.72 14.06 -10.83
CA THR A 360 0.73 14.00 -10.82
C THR A 360 1.33 14.94 -11.87
N ASN A 361 0.75 15.00 -13.07
CA ASN A 361 1.16 15.94 -14.12
C ASN A 361 1.00 17.39 -13.66
N SER A 362 -0.09 17.71 -12.97
CA SER A 362 -0.27 19.05 -12.40
C SER A 362 0.79 19.42 -11.38
N VAL A 363 1.33 18.44 -10.63
CA VAL A 363 2.48 18.66 -9.73
C VAL A 363 3.75 18.90 -10.56
N TYR A 364 3.96 18.12 -11.62
CA TYR A 364 5.13 18.28 -12.50
C TYR A 364 5.16 19.66 -13.15
N GLU A 365 4.03 20.12 -13.69
CA GLU A 365 3.91 21.45 -14.29
C GLU A 365 4.26 22.56 -13.30
N LYS A 366 3.76 22.47 -12.06
CA LYS A 366 4.02 23.47 -11.02
C LYS A 366 5.49 23.59 -10.60
N VAL A 367 6.24 22.49 -10.62
CA VAL A 367 7.66 22.51 -10.22
C VAL A 367 8.59 22.81 -11.39
N SER A 368 8.10 22.71 -12.63
CA SER A 368 8.84 23.03 -13.86
C SER A 368 8.64 24.47 -14.32
N ALA A 369 7.64 25.17 -13.78
CA ALA A 369 7.37 26.59 -14.02
C ALA A 369 8.31 27.49 -13.19
#